data_748a144f261f1b56a762851181bc1b28
#
_entry.id   748a144f261f1b56a762851181bc1b28
#
_cell.length_a   1.000
_cell.length_b   1.000
_cell.length_c   1.000
_cell.angle_alpha   90.00
_cell.angle_beta   90.00
_cell.angle_gamma   90.00
#
_symmetry.space_group_name_H-M   'P 1'
#
loop_
_entity.id
_entity.type
_entity.pdbx_description
1 polymer ?
#
loop_
_entity_poly.entity_id
_entity_poly.type
_entity_poly.pdbx_seq_one_letter_code
_entity_poly.pdbx_strand_id
1 'polypeptide(L)'
;VYDIAFSFDREAIASVVENKCDAFNVEAVNAHLKRVDGAFVIEDGQTGVVVDNAASENAIYDYLTTQWKGGDAAVDLAVTEEVPQGNKEELAKVKDVLGSYTTSFSSSGKDRSANVTNGCSLINGTTIYPGETFSTYETVSPFTADNGYYMAGSYLNGQVVDSIGGGICQVSTTLYNAVLKAELQVEERHNHSMIVGYVKPSMDAAIAESAGKDFRFTNNTGYPIYIEGYTSCLLYTSPSPRD
;
A
#
# COMPACT_ATOMS: atom_id res chain seq x y z
N VAL A 1 7.95 -64.52 5.08
CA VAL A 1 7.78 -63.26 4.41
C VAL A 1 7.38 -62.27 5.50
N TYR A 2 8.19 -61.24 5.68
CA TYR A 2 7.84 -60.14 6.60
C TYR A 2 7.18 -59.03 5.79
N ASP A 3 6.00 -58.61 6.21
CA ASP A 3 5.37 -57.42 5.65
C ASP A 3 6.00 -56.19 6.31
N ILE A 4 6.50 -55.29 5.51
CA ILE A 4 7.02 -54.00 5.98
C ILE A 4 5.84 -53.06 6.12
N ALA A 5 5.55 -52.64 7.37
CA ALA A 5 4.59 -51.59 7.63
C ALA A 5 5.30 -50.24 7.80
N PHE A 6 4.86 -49.23 7.07
CA PHE A 6 5.33 -47.87 7.24
C PHE A 6 4.37 -47.12 8.16
N SER A 7 4.95 -46.28 9.02
CA SER A 7 4.19 -45.28 9.76
C SER A 7 4.69 -43.90 9.34
N PHE A 8 3.78 -42.96 9.15
CA PHE A 8 4.08 -41.61 8.74
C PHE A 8 3.75 -40.66 9.88
N ASP A 9 4.67 -39.74 10.13
CA ASP A 9 4.55 -38.70 11.16
C ASP A 9 3.83 -37.51 10.58
N ARG A 10 2.63 -37.22 11.08
CA ARG A 10 1.82 -36.08 10.64
C ARG A 10 2.45 -34.73 10.98
N GLU A 11 3.10 -34.63 12.15
CA GLU A 11 3.75 -33.37 12.54
C GLU A 11 4.94 -33.05 11.62
N ALA A 12 5.66 -34.09 11.18
CA ALA A 12 6.74 -33.92 10.20
C ALA A 12 6.16 -33.49 8.83
N ILE A 13 5.04 -34.04 8.40
CA ILE A 13 4.37 -33.65 7.15
C ILE A 13 3.89 -32.19 7.25
N ALA A 14 3.20 -31.83 8.33
CA ALA A 14 2.74 -30.46 8.58
C ALA A 14 3.89 -29.45 8.53
N SER A 15 5.01 -29.78 9.22
CA SER A 15 6.22 -28.94 9.21
C SER A 15 6.82 -28.78 7.80
N VAL A 16 6.80 -29.81 6.97
CA VAL A 16 7.28 -29.71 5.57
C VAL A 16 6.35 -28.83 4.75
N VAL A 17 5.04 -29.01 4.88
CA VAL A 17 4.04 -28.19 4.18
C VAL A 17 4.23 -26.73 4.56
N GLU A 18 4.22 -26.41 5.85
CA GLU A 18 4.39 -25.04 6.36
C GLU A 18 5.71 -24.38 5.90
N ASN A 19 6.82 -25.08 5.97
CA ASN A 19 8.13 -24.49 5.67
C ASN A 19 8.55 -24.50 4.19
N LYS A 20 7.87 -25.31 3.36
CA LYS A 20 8.25 -25.48 1.95
C LYS A 20 7.20 -25.01 0.97
N CYS A 21 5.91 -25.11 1.34
CA CYS A 21 4.83 -24.85 0.40
C CYS A 21 4.41 -23.39 0.37
N ASP A 22 4.71 -22.61 1.42
CA ASP A 22 4.47 -21.15 1.42
C ASP A 22 5.17 -20.42 0.27
N ALA A 23 6.28 -20.98 -0.23
CA ALA A 23 6.99 -20.44 -1.40
C ALA A 23 6.17 -20.51 -2.71
N PHE A 24 5.08 -21.26 -2.73
CA PHE A 24 4.18 -21.34 -3.88
C PHE A 24 2.97 -20.41 -3.77
N ASN A 25 2.84 -19.69 -2.65
CA ASN A 25 1.83 -18.66 -2.52
C ASN A 25 2.10 -17.52 -3.51
N VAL A 26 1.05 -17.11 -4.20
CA VAL A 26 1.04 -15.96 -5.09
C VAL A 26 0.01 -14.97 -4.56
N GLU A 27 0.45 -13.78 -4.21
CA GLU A 27 -0.46 -12.73 -3.73
C GLU A 27 -1.39 -12.25 -4.84
N ALA A 28 -2.65 -12.01 -4.50
CA ALA A 28 -3.58 -11.37 -5.41
C ALA A 28 -3.15 -9.91 -5.65
N VAL A 29 -3.19 -9.51 -6.91
CA VAL A 29 -2.97 -8.10 -7.28
C VAL A 29 -4.27 -7.53 -7.78
N ASN A 30 -4.78 -6.50 -7.12
CA ASN A 30 -6.00 -5.82 -7.54
C ASN A 30 -5.80 -5.12 -8.88
N ALA A 31 -6.86 -5.09 -9.70
CA ALA A 31 -6.84 -4.25 -10.89
C ALA A 31 -6.61 -2.79 -10.49
N HIS A 32 -5.87 -2.03 -11.26
CA HIS A 32 -5.56 -0.65 -10.90
C HIS A 32 -5.47 0.27 -12.12
N LEU A 33 -5.54 1.57 -11.82
CA LEU A 33 -5.40 2.61 -12.83
C LEU A 33 -3.94 3.08 -12.89
N LYS A 34 -3.51 3.36 -14.10
CA LYS A 34 -2.24 4.03 -14.36
C LYS A 34 -2.45 5.21 -15.30
N ARG A 35 -1.72 6.29 -15.04
CA ARG A 35 -1.76 7.45 -15.90
C ARG A 35 -0.64 7.35 -16.94
N VAL A 36 -1.01 7.28 -18.22
CA VAL A 36 -0.07 7.22 -19.34
C VAL A 36 -0.48 8.31 -20.35
N ASP A 37 0.41 9.24 -20.66
CA ASP A 37 0.19 10.33 -21.61
C ASP A 37 -1.12 11.11 -21.38
N GLY A 38 -1.45 11.34 -20.10
CA GLY A 38 -2.65 12.07 -19.70
C GLY A 38 -3.96 11.27 -19.76
N ALA A 39 -3.93 10.00 -20.13
CA ALA A 39 -5.08 9.10 -20.14
C ALA A 39 -4.98 8.01 -19.07
N PHE A 40 -6.12 7.54 -18.55
CA PHE A 40 -6.13 6.36 -17.72
C PHE A 40 -5.99 5.09 -18.55
N VAL A 41 -5.07 4.24 -18.15
CA VAL A 41 -4.93 2.85 -18.61
C VAL A 41 -5.29 1.95 -17.44
N ILE A 42 -6.09 0.94 -17.71
CA ILE A 42 -6.48 -0.05 -16.70
C ILE A 42 -5.54 -1.23 -16.82
N GLU A 43 -4.83 -1.53 -15.73
CA GLU A 43 -4.05 -2.75 -15.60
C GLU A 43 -4.91 -3.80 -14.89
N ASP A 44 -5.04 -4.97 -15.51
CA ASP A 44 -5.89 -6.05 -14.98
C ASP A 44 -5.27 -6.64 -13.71
N GLY A 45 -6.13 -7.07 -12.78
CA GLY A 45 -5.70 -7.77 -11.58
C GLY A 45 -5.18 -9.17 -11.88
N GLN A 46 -4.45 -9.72 -10.94
CA GLN A 46 -3.95 -11.09 -10.96
C GLN A 46 -4.55 -11.86 -9.79
N THR A 47 -5.15 -13.03 -10.09
CA THR A 47 -5.63 -13.95 -9.06
C THR A 47 -4.46 -14.45 -8.22
N GLY A 48 -4.63 -14.37 -6.91
CA GLY A 48 -3.71 -14.96 -5.96
C GLY A 48 -4.01 -16.44 -5.75
N VAL A 49 -3.02 -17.16 -5.25
CA VAL A 49 -3.13 -18.59 -4.88
C VAL A 49 -2.47 -18.76 -3.53
N VAL A 50 -3.22 -19.28 -2.57
CA VAL A 50 -2.71 -19.56 -1.22
C VAL A 50 -2.82 -21.05 -0.96
N VAL A 51 -1.75 -21.66 -0.50
CA VAL A 51 -1.74 -23.08 -0.12
C VAL A 51 -2.57 -23.26 1.16
N ASP A 52 -3.56 -24.13 1.10
CA ASP A 52 -4.26 -24.61 2.28
C ASP A 52 -3.40 -25.70 2.97
N ASN A 53 -2.63 -25.28 3.96
CA ASN A 53 -1.67 -26.14 4.65
C ASN A 53 -2.36 -27.34 5.29
N ALA A 54 -3.54 -27.18 5.90
CA ALA A 54 -4.25 -28.25 6.58
C ALA A 54 -4.83 -29.28 5.57
N ALA A 55 -5.42 -28.81 4.49
CA ALA A 55 -5.94 -29.67 3.44
C ALA A 55 -4.81 -30.38 2.68
N SER A 56 -3.68 -29.70 2.44
CA SER A 56 -2.49 -30.27 1.81
C SER A 56 -1.82 -31.34 2.68
N GLU A 57 -1.68 -31.10 4.00
CA GLU A 57 -1.21 -32.09 4.97
C GLU A 57 -2.07 -33.35 4.90
N ASN A 58 -3.39 -33.19 4.95
CA ASN A 58 -4.32 -34.32 4.88
C ASN A 58 -4.17 -35.06 3.55
N ALA A 59 -4.10 -34.39 2.42
CA ALA A 59 -3.94 -35.02 1.11
C ALA A 59 -2.64 -35.84 1.03
N ILE A 60 -1.53 -35.30 1.54
CA ILE A 60 -0.24 -35.98 1.57
C ILE A 60 -0.29 -37.18 2.49
N TYR A 61 -0.84 -37.04 3.71
CA TYR A 61 -0.95 -38.12 4.67
C TYR A 61 -1.83 -39.27 4.13
N ASP A 62 -2.97 -38.96 3.57
CA ASP A 62 -3.89 -39.94 2.98
C ASP A 62 -3.25 -40.68 1.81
N TYR A 63 -2.53 -39.95 0.93
CA TYR A 63 -1.79 -40.58 -0.16
C TYR A 63 -0.73 -41.54 0.37
N LEU A 64 0.10 -41.11 1.33
CA LEU A 64 1.15 -41.95 1.91
C LEU A 64 0.65 -43.20 2.60
N THR A 65 -0.48 -43.10 3.28
CA THR A 65 -1.04 -44.22 4.05
C THR A 65 -1.86 -45.21 3.21
N THR A 66 -2.45 -44.73 2.10
CA THR A 66 -3.40 -45.55 1.33
C THR A 66 -2.90 -45.97 -0.05
N GLN A 67 -2.04 -45.19 -0.69
CA GLN A 67 -1.67 -45.35 -2.09
C GLN A 67 -0.18 -45.57 -2.32
N TRP A 68 0.68 -44.98 -1.48
CA TRP A 68 2.13 -45.05 -1.66
C TRP A 68 2.66 -46.47 -1.47
N LYS A 69 3.45 -46.92 -2.42
CA LYS A 69 4.08 -48.26 -2.44
C LYS A 69 5.60 -48.24 -2.46
N GLY A 70 6.19 -47.06 -2.21
CA GLY A 70 7.62 -46.82 -2.26
C GLY A 70 8.04 -46.03 -3.50
N GLY A 71 9.22 -45.39 -3.41
CA GLY A 71 9.78 -44.54 -4.45
C GLY A 71 9.24 -43.08 -4.45
N ASP A 72 9.63 -42.33 -5.48
CA ASP A 72 9.20 -40.95 -5.66
C ASP A 72 7.72 -40.86 -6.00
N ALA A 73 7.07 -39.85 -5.49
CA ALA A 73 5.66 -39.57 -5.72
C ALA A 73 5.39 -38.08 -5.82
N ALA A 74 4.31 -37.69 -6.44
CA ALA A 74 3.81 -36.33 -6.48
C ALA A 74 2.38 -36.31 -5.93
N VAL A 75 2.11 -35.31 -5.10
CA VAL A 75 0.76 -35.05 -4.55
C VAL A 75 0.47 -33.58 -4.84
N ASP A 76 -0.69 -33.31 -5.44
CA ASP A 76 -1.14 -31.96 -5.67
C ASP A 76 -1.49 -31.28 -4.34
N LEU A 77 -1.02 -30.05 -4.15
CA LEU A 77 -1.36 -29.27 -2.97
C LEU A 77 -2.79 -28.73 -3.09
N ALA A 78 -3.49 -28.70 -1.99
CA ALA A 78 -4.76 -28.00 -1.90
C ALA A 78 -4.48 -26.48 -1.88
N VAL A 79 -5.17 -25.74 -2.71
CA VAL A 79 -5.00 -24.27 -2.82
C VAL A 79 -6.35 -23.56 -2.75
N THR A 80 -6.33 -22.33 -2.25
CA THR A 80 -7.45 -21.40 -2.30
C THR A 80 -7.09 -20.27 -3.24
N GLU A 81 -7.99 -19.91 -4.15
CA GLU A 81 -7.83 -18.75 -5.02
C GLU A 81 -8.31 -17.47 -4.30
N GLU A 82 -7.46 -16.45 -4.33
CA GLU A 82 -7.81 -15.09 -3.92
C GLU A 82 -8.17 -14.27 -5.15
N VAL A 83 -9.46 -13.95 -5.28
CA VAL A 83 -9.95 -13.16 -6.43
C VAL A 83 -9.56 -11.69 -6.23
N PRO A 84 -8.86 -11.05 -7.18
CA PRO A 84 -8.50 -9.64 -7.09
C PRO A 84 -9.75 -8.76 -7.11
N GLN A 85 -9.66 -7.62 -6.42
CA GLN A 85 -10.70 -6.60 -6.48
C GLN A 85 -10.61 -5.83 -7.80
N GLY A 86 -11.77 -5.35 -8.25
CA GLY A 86 -11.92 -4.47 -9.38
C GLY A 86 -11.87 -5.15 -10.75
N ASN A 87 -12.49 -4.48 -11.66
CA ASN A 87 -12.55 -4.85 -13.07
C ASN A 87 -12.57 -3.60 -13.95
N LYS A 88 -12.42 -3.81 -15.27
CA LYS A 88 -12.42 -2.71 -16.25
C LYS A 88 -13.67 -1.83 -16.18
N GLU A 89 -14.83 -2.40 -15.89
CA GLU A 89 -16.11 -1.67 -15.87
C GLU A 89 -16.18 -0.74 -14.66
N GLU A 90 -15.68 -1.16 -13.53
CA GLU A 90 -15.61 -0.35 -12.31
C GLU A 90 -14.57 0.77 -12.43
N LEU A 91 -13.34 0.42 -12.85
CA LEU A 91 -12.25 1.37 -12.99
C LEU A 91 -12.52 2.41 -14.09
N ALA A 92 -13.23 2.05 -15.15
CA ALA A 92 -13.64 3.00 -16.19
C ALA A 92 -14.62 4.09 -15.71
N LYS A 93 -15.17 3.97 -14.50
CA LYS A 93 -16.03 4.99 -13.88
C LYS A 93 -15.24 6.09 -13.17
N VAL A 94 -13.94 5.89 -12.94
CA VAL A 94 -13.05 6.90 -12.35
C VAL A 94 -12.75 7.96 -13.39
N LYS A 95 -13.51 9.06 -13.39
CA LYS A 95 -13.44 10.13 -14.41
C LYS A 95 -13.44 11.53 -13.81
N ASP A 96 -14.11 11.71 -12.68
CA ASP A 96 -14.37 13.02 -12.10
C ASP A 96 -13.42 13.33 -10.97
N VAL A 97 -13.06 14.62 -10.83
CA VAL A 97 -12.27 15.11 -9.69
C VAL A 97 -13.19 15.25 -8.49
N LEU A 98 -12.99 14.44 -7.48
CA LEU A 98 -13.72 14.56 -6.22
C LEU A 98 -13.20 15.72 -5.37
N GLY A 99 -11.88 15.89 -5.31
CA GLY A 99 -11.25 16.94 -4.55
C GLY A 99 -9.82 17.22 -5.02
N SER A 100 -9.39 18.47 -4.95
CA SER A 100 -8.01 18.85 -5.28
C SER A 100 -7.48 19.92 -4.34
N TYR A 101 -6.19 19.86 -4.07
CA TYR A 101 -5.49 20.85 -3.24
C TYR A 101 -4.04 21.02 -3.68
N THR A 102 -3.51 22.22 -3.48
CA THR A 102 -2.15 22.56 -3.86
C THR A 102 -1.47 23.31 -2.74
N THR A 103 -0.21 22.99 -2.46
CA THR A 103 0.67 23.76 -1.57
C THR A 103 1.96 24.11 -2.26
N SER A 104 2.58 25.25 -1.87
CA SER A 104 3.85 25.68 -2.42
C SER A 104 4.99 25.32 -1.49
N PHE A 105 6.10 24.84 -2.06
CA PHE A 105 7.39 24.66 -1.37
C PHE A 105 8.54 25.39 -2.08
N SER A 106 8.22 26.45 -2.80
CA SER A 106 9.19 27.24 -3.59
C SER A 106 10.33 27.86 -2.77
N SER A 107 10.11 28.06 -1.46
CA SER A 107 11.15 28.53 -0.52
C SER A 107 11.98 27.42 0.11
N SER A 108 11.72 26.17 -0.23
CA SER A 108 12.42 25.02 0.35
C SER A 108 13.80 24.84 -0.27
N GLY A 109 14.76 24.37 0.54
CA GLY A 109 16.06 23.89 0.05
C GLY A 109 15.91 22.63 -0.81
N LYS A 110 16.99 22.27 -1.51
CA LYS A 110 17.02 21.16 -2.47
C LYS A 110 16.58 19.83 -1.85
N ASP A 111 17.11 19.47 -0.70
CA ASP A 111 16.88 18.16 -0.08
C ASP A 111 15.44 18.03 0.43
N ARG A 112 14.89 19.11 1.02
CA ARG A 112 13.48 19.16 1.40
C ARG A 112 12.57 19.06 0.19
N SER A 113 12.90 19.74 -0.91
CA SER A 113 12.13 19.67 -2.15
C SER A 113 12.16 18.26 -2.75
N ALA A 114 13.33 17.60 -2.71
CA ALA A 114 13.47 16.20 -3.14
C ALA A 114 12.59 15.27 -2.30
N ASN A 115 12.57 15.43 -0.97
CA ASN A 115 11.70 14.62 -0.09
C ASN A 115 10.22 14.80 -0.40
N VAL A 116 9.78 16.04 -0.62
CA VAL A 116 8.36 16.31 -0.99
C VAL A 116 8.03 15.68 -2.35
N THR A 117 8.93 15.79 -3.32
CA THR A 117 8.75 15.20 -4.64
C THR A 117 8.71 13.67 -4.56
N ASN A 118 9.61 13.06 -3.79
CA ASN A 118 9.66 11.62 -3.58
C ASN A 118 8.37 11.11 -2.93
N GLY A 119 7.95 11.69 -1.81
CA GLY A 119 6.72 11.29 -1.14
C GLY A 119 5.47 11.50 -2.01
N CYS A 120 5.45 12.55 -2.83
CA CYS A 120 4.39 12.76 -3.81
C CYS A 120 4.35 11.64 -4.85
N SER A 121 5.51 11.21 -5.35
CA SER A 121 5.59 10.12 -6.33
C SER A 121 5.17 8.77 -5.75
N LEU A 122 5.42 8.54 -4.46
CA LEU A 122 5.04 7.29 -3.79
C LEU A 122 3.52 7.16 -3.58
N ILE A 123 2.81 8.25 -3.31
CA ILE A 123 1.34 8.20 -3.19
C ILE A 123 0.63 8.27 -4.55
N ASN A 124 1.33 8.75 -5.58
CA ASN A 124 0.76 8.89 -6.92
C ASN A 124 0.48 7.53 -7.56
N GLY A 125 -0.69 7.37 -8.16
CA GLY A 125 -1.04 6.14 -8.83
C GLY A 125 -1.80 5.14 -7.96
N THR A 126 -2.04 5.46 -6.68
CA THR A 126 -2.78 4.56 -5.80
C THR A 126 -4.26 4.52 -6.17
N THR A 127 -4.77 3.32 -6.42
CA THR A 127 -6.20 3.04 -6.56
C THR A 127 -6.72 2.51 -5.22
N ILE A 128 -7.79 3.08 -4.71
CA ILE A 128 -8.39 2.72 -3.41
C ILE A 128 -9.83 2.29 -3.66
N TYR A 129 -10.14 1.04 -3.33
CA TYR A 129 -11.47 0.47 -3.53
C TYR A 129 -12.46 0.89 -2.43
N PRO A 130 -13.78 0.77 -2.67
CA PRO A 130 -14.79 1.07 -1.66
C PRO A 130 -14.54 0.29 -0.36
N GLY A 131 -14.52 1.00 0.76
CA GLY A 131 -14.27 0.46 2.10
C GLY A 131 -12.78 0.31 2.46
N GLU A 132 -11.86 0.47 1.51
CA GLU A 132 -10.43 0.43 1.82
C GLU A 132 -9.98 1.72 2.51
N THR A 133 -9.03 1.54 3.44
CA THR A 133 -8.39 2.64 4.16
C THR A 133 -6.97 2.84 3.65
N PHE A 134 -6.66 4.06 3.23
CA PHE A 134 -5.32 4.48 2.83
C PHE A 134 -4.55 5.01 4.03
N SER A 135 -3.31 4.56 4.21
CA SER A 135 -2.34 5.08 5.16
C SER A 135 -1.26 5.86 4.42
N THR A 136 -1.14 7.13 4.74
CA THR A 136 -0.09 7.96 4.13
C THR A 136 1.29 7.54 4.65
N TYR A 137 1.40 7.28 5.96
CA TYR A 137 2.68 6.86 6.55
C TYR A 137 3.19 5.55 5.95
N GLU A 138 2.35 4.52 5.87
CA GLU A 138 2.72 3.21 5.30
C GLU A 138 3.18 3.35 3.84
N THR A 139 2.51 4.20 3.06
CA THR A 139 2.83 4.39 1.64
C THR A 139 4.16 5.11 1.42
N VAL A 140 4.50 6.10 2.26
CA VAL A 140 5.71 6.91 2.06
C VAL A 140 6.91 6.41 2.86
N SER A 141 6.75 5.47 3.78
CA SER A 141 7.82 4.86 4.58
C SER A 141 8.52 3.72 3.81
N PRO A 142 9.71 3.25 4.25
CA PRO A 142 10.52 3.80 5.33
C PRO A 142 11.26 5.08 4.93
N PHE A 143 11.51 5.97 5.91
CA PHE A 143 12.29 7.19 5.68
C PHE A 143 13.78 6.87 5.71
N THR A 144 14.32 6.40 4.61
CA THR A 144 15.73 6.02 4.45
C THR A 144 16.32 6.62 3.17
N ALA A 145 17.65 6.71 3.12
CA ALA A 145 18.34 7.17 1.92
C ALA A 145 18.08 6.23 0.72
N ASP A 146 18.01 4.91 0.98
CA ASP A 146 17.72 3.90 -0.05
C ASP A 146 16.32 4.06 -0.64
N ASN A 147 15.36 4.59 0.15
CA ASN A 147 14.01 4.95 -0.33
C ASN A 147 13.92 6.40 -0.85
N GLY A 148 15.05 7.02 -1.19
CA GLY A 148 15.11 8.32 -1.86
C GLY A 148 14.93 9.54 -0.96
N TYR A 149 15.13 9.40 0.37
CA TYR A 149 15.01 10.51 1.31
C TYR A 149 16.36 11.11 1.72
N TYR A 150 16.35 12.39 2.00
CA TYR A 150 17.48 13.22 2.39
C TYR A 150 17.25 13.84 3.77
N MET A 151 18.33 14.25 4.41
CA MET A 151 18.29 15.04 5.65
C MET A 151 17.74 16.44 5.36
N ALA A 152 16.70 16.84 6.07
CA ALA A 152 16.12 18.17 5.96
C ALA A 152 15.36 18.54 7.24
N GLY A 153 15.06 19.83 7.40
CA GLY A 153 14.40 20.34 8.59
C GLY A 153 13.01 19.74 8.84
N SER A 154 12.79 19.27 10.05
CA SER A 154 11.55 18.73 10.60
C SER A 154 11.20 19.39 11.93
N TYR A 155 9.93 19.36 12.31
CA TYR A 155 9.47 19.84 13.61
C TYR A 155 9.45 18.68 14.63
N LEU A 156 10.27 18.82 15.67
CA LEU A 156 10.31 17.88 16.79
C LEU A 156 10.31 18.63 18.11
N ASN A 157 9.33 18.33 18.98
CA ASN A 157 9.19 18.91 20.31
C ASN A 157 9.28 20.45 20.35
N GLY A 158 8.66 21.14 19.37
CA GLY A 158 8.67 22.58 19.27
C GLY A 158 9.99 23.20 18.77
N GLN A 159 10.87 22.40 18.21
CA GLN A 159 12.13 22.83 17.61
C GLN A 159 12.23 22.37 16.16
N VAL A 160 13.05 23.07 15.37
CA VAL A 160 13.42 22.61 14.04
C VAL A 160 14.71 21.81 14.16
N VAL A 161 14.64 20.54 13.75
CA VAL A 161 15.79 19.62 13.74
C VAL A 161 15.91 18.99 12.36
N ASP A 162 17.13 18.68 11.95
CA ASP A 162 17.32 17.93 10.72
C ASP A 162 17.01 16.45 10.96
N SER A 163 16.18 15.90 10.11
CA SER A 163 15.86 14.46 10.09
C SER A 163 15.71 13.97 8.65
N ILE A 164 15.94 12.68 8.45
CA ILE A 164 15.70 12.05 7.15
C ILE A 164 14.19 12.12 6.82
N GLY A 165 13.84 12.49 5.59
CA GLY A 165 12.44 12.69 5.20
C GLY A 165 11.84 14.04 5.63
N GLY A 166 12.66 15.00 6.13
CA GLY A 166 12.18 16.34 6.48
C GLY A 166 11.39 16.98 5.35
N GLY A 167 10.19 17.48 5.64
CA GLY A 167 9.25 18.06 4.66
C GLY A 167 8.11 17.15 4.22
N ILE A 168 8.16 15.85 4.50
CA ILE A 168 7.15 14.87 4.04
C ILE A 168 5.72 15.18 4.53
N CYS A 169 5.56 15.75 5.71
CA CYS A 169 4.27 16.18 6.21
C CYS A 169 3.56 17.21 5.33
N GLN A 170 4.24 17.84 4.38
CA GLN A 170 3.60 18.69 3.39
C GLN A 170 2.82 17.84 2.37
N VAL A 171 3.28 16.64 2.07
CA VAL A 171 2.55 15.67 1.21
C VAL A 171 1.27 15.23 1.90
N SER A 172 1.35 14.73 3.14
CA SER A 172 0.18 14.32 3.92
C SER A 172 -0.82 15.47 4.15
N THR A 173 -0.33 16.66 4.40
CA THR A 173 -1.17 17.87 4.56
C THR A 173 -1.90 18.23 3.27
N THR A 174 -1.21 18.15 2.12
CA THR A 174 -1.83 18.46 0.82
C THR A 174 -2.90 17.43 0.49
N LEU A 175 -2.59 16.15 0.69
CA LEU A 175 -3.54 15.05 0.51
C LEU A 175 -4.75 15.18 1.45
N TYR A 176 -4.53 15.49 2.74
CA TYR A 176 -5.61 15.71 3.71
C TYR A 176 -6.62 16.77 3.23
N ASN A 177 -6.13 17.89 2.72
CA ASN A 177 -7.01 18.94 2.22
C ASN A 177 -7.76 18.55 0.92
N ALA A 178 -7.18 17.72 0.08
CA ALA A 178 -7.85 17.15 -1.08
C ALA A 178 -8.94 16.17 -0.65
N VAL A 179 -8.64 15.30 0.33
CA VAL A 179 -9.57 14.33 0.94
C VAL A 179 -10.78 15.03 1.58
N LEU A 180 -10.55 16.13 2.32
CA LEU A 180 -11.64 16.93 2.88
C LEU A 180 -12.57 17.50 1.82
N LYS A 181 -12.02 17.96 0.69
CA LYS A 181 -12.83 18.48 -0.44
C LYS A 181 -13.54 17.38 -1.19
N ALA A 182 -13.01 16.17 -1.16
CA ALA A 182 -13.62 14.98 -1.74
C ALA A 182 -14.69 14.37 -0.83
N GLU A 183 -14.87 14.91 0.38
CA GLU A 183 -15.80 14.42 1.41
C GLU A 183 -15.57 12.96 1.78
N LEU A 184 -14.31 12.49 1.70
CA LEU A 184 -13.92 11.15 2.11
C LEU A 184 -13.81 11.06 3.63
N GLN A 185 -13.98 9.86 4.18
CA GLN A 185 -13.99 9.62 5.61
C GLN A 185 -12.56 9.64 6.17
N VAL A 186 -12.23 10.65 6.97
CA VAL A 186 -10.94 10.73 7.68
C VAL A 186 -10.99 9.86 8.92
N GLU A 187 -10.10 8.87 9.01
CA GLU A 187 -9.98 7.95 10.14
C GLU A 187 -8.99 8.46 11.18
N GLU A 188 -7.87 9.00 10.70
CA GLU A 188 -6.80 9.48 11.56
C GLU A 188 -6.17 10.74 10.99
N ARG A 189 -5.97 11.73 11.85
CA ARG A 189 -5.28 12.98 11.53
C ARG A 189 -4.67 13.60 12.78
N HIS A 190 -3.42 13.99 12.69
CA HIS A 190 -2.71 14.71 13.74
C HIS A 190 -2.24 16.08 13.27
N ASN A 191 -2.25 17.06 14.17
CA ASN A 191 -1.64 18.36 13.90
C ASN A 191 -0.15 18.35 14.24
N HIS A 192 0.58 19.30 13.63
CA HIS A 192 1.95 19.60 14.04
C HIS A 192 1.98 20.25 15.43
N SER A 193 3.12 20.14 16.12
CA SER A 193 3.36 20.84 17.37
C SER A 193 3.62 22.35 17.17
N MET A 194 3.90 22.78 15.95
CA MET A 194 4.16 24.16 15.54
C MET A 194 3.34 24.51 14.31
N ILE A 195 3.06 25.81 14.13
CA ILE A 195 2.35 26.30 12.94
C ILE A 195 3.20 26.09 11.70
N VAL A 196 2.63 25.46 10.68
CA VAL A 196 3.24 25.31 9.34
C VAL A 196 2.78 26.45 8.44
N GLY A 197 3.71 26.96 7.61
CA GLY A 197 3.45 28.15 6.80
C GLY A 197 2.79 27.91 5.43
N TYR A 198 2.65 26.65 5.01
CA TYR A 198 2.14 26.31 3.69
C TYR A 198 0.62 26.02 3.63
N VAL A 199 -0.07 26.02 4.77
CA VAL A 199 -1.53 25.95 4.91
C VAL A 199 -2.02 26.88 6.01
N LYS A 200 -3.33 27.13 6.07
CA LYS A 200 -3.96 27.85 7.16
C LYS A 200 -3.90 27.01 8.46
N PRO A 201 -3.93 27.63 9.64
CA PRO A 201 -4.01 26.92 10.91
C PRO A 201 -5.14 25.89 10.91
N SER A 202 -4.90 24.74 11.55
CA SER A 202 -5.81 23.59 11.63
C SER A 202 -6.07 22.82 10.33
N MET A 203 -5.40 23.20 9.23
CA MET A 203 -5.51 22.50 7.95
C MET A 203 -4.31 21.56 7.67
N ASP A 204 -3.47 21.33 8.64
CA ASP A 204 -2.29 20.48 8.54
C ASP A 204 -2.58 19.03 8.95
N ALA A 205 -1.80 18.12 8.42
CA ALA A 205 -1.79 16.70 8.82
C ALA A 205 -0.33 16.24 8.96
N ALA A 206 0.07 15.94 10.19
CA ALA A 206 1.42 15.49 10.52
C ALA A 206 1.48 13.96 10.50
N ILE A 207 2.55 13.42 9.94
CA ILE A 207 2.91 11.99 10.03
C ILE A 207 4.27 11.85 10.69
N ALA A 208 4.42 10.87 11.57
CA ALA A 208 5.68 10.65 12.30
C ALA A 208 5.70 9.25 12.93
N GLU A 209 6.65 8.42 12.55
CA GLU A 209 6.85 7.07 13.12
C GLU A 209 7.03 7.10 14.63
N SER A 210 7.99 7.89 15.10
CA SER A 210 8.36 7.97 16.52
C SER A 210 7.23 8.41 17.46
N ALA A 211 6.18 9.02 16.89
CA ALA A 211 5.01 9.51 17.64
C ALA A 211 3.73 8.74 17.28
N GLY A 212 3.82 7.69 16.47
CA GLY A 212 2.66 6.90 16.03
C GLY A 212 1.61 7.74 15.31
N LYS A 213 2.03 8.78 14.55
CA LYS A 213 1.11 9.67 13.84
C LYS A 213 1.01 9.29 12.39
N ASP A 214 -0.22 9.14 11.94
CA ASP A 214 -0.54 8.94 10.53
C ASP A 214 -1.64 9.89 10.06
N PHE A 215 -1.79 9.97 8.75
CA PHE A 215 -2.98 10.50 8.11
C PHE A 215 -3.62 9.37 7.33
N ARG A 216 -4.80 8.94 7.80
CA ARG A 216 -5.55 7.82 7.25
C ARG A 216 -6.94 8.27 6.85
N PHE A 217 -7.44 7.76 5.73
CA PHE A 217 -8.81 7.99 5.28
C PHE A 217 -9.34 6.75 4.57
N THR A 218 -10.64 6.58 4.63
CA THR A 218 -11.35 5.46 3.97
C THR A 218 -12.11 5.97 2.76
N ASN A 219 -12.06 5.20 1.68
CA ASN A 219 -12.96 5.41 0.55
C ASN A 219 -14.38 4.98 0.95
N ASN A 220 -15.17 5.92 1.42
CA ASN A 220 -16.58 5.74 1.79
C ASN A 220 -17.54 5.92 0.60
N THR A 221 -17.03 5.96 -0.61
CA THR A 221 -17.85 6.02 -1.84
C THR A 221 -18.23 4.62 -2.33
N GLY A 222 -19.14 4.55 -3.28
CA GLY A 222 -19.51 3.28 -3.94
C GLY A 222 -18.63 2.90 -5.13
N TYR A 223 -17.52 3.62 -5.38
CA TYR A 223 -16.66 3.44 -6.55
C TYR A 223 -15.18 3.53 -6.16
N PRO A 224 -14.28 2.90 -6.95
CA PRO A 224 -12.84 3.11 -6.77
C PRO A 224 -12.49 4.60 -6.92
N ILE A 225 -11.50 5.04 -6.15
CA ILE A 225 -10.90 6.37 -6.28
C ILE A 225 -9.42 6.23 -6.62
N TYR A 226 -8.86 7.27 -7.23
CA TYR A 226 -7.47 7.30 -7.66
C TYR A 226 -6.77 8.53 -7.08
N ILE A 227 -5.59 8.35 -6.47
CA ILE A 227 -4.76 9.45 -6.02
C ILE A 227 -3.83 9.84 -7.16
N GLU A 228 -3.95 11.08 -7.64
CA GLU A 228 -3.01 11.68 -8.58
C GLU A 228 -2.22 12.78 -7.89
N GLY A 229 -0.92 12.53 -7.70
CA GLY A 229 0.02 13.47 -7.09
C GLY A 229 1.13 13.83 -8.06
N TYR A 230 1.40 15.11 -8.24
CA TYR A 230 2.53 15.57 -9.03
C TYR A 230 3.12 16.87 -8.49
N THR A 231 4.38 17.13 -8.81
CA THR A 231 5.06 18.37 -8.50
C THR A 231 5.41 19.11 -9.79
N SER A 232 5.18 20.42 -9.82
CA SER A 232 5.52 21.24 -10.95
C SER A 232 6.16 22.56 -10.47
N CYS A 233 7.31 22.90 -11.02
CA CYS A 233 8.00 24.17 -10.72
C CYS A 233 8.06 24.52 -9.23
N LEU A 234 8.36 23.53 -8.35
CA LEU A 234 8.30 23.62 -6.88
C LEU A 234 6.87 23.82 -6.32
N LEU A 235 5.84 23.51 -7.08
CA LEU A 235 4.46 23.43 -6.62
C LEU A 235 4.06 21.96 -6.49
N TYR A 236 3.43 21.64 -5.39
CA TYR A 236 2.82 20.34 -5.15
C TYR A 236 1.32 20.43 -5.36
N THR A 237 0.76 19.54 -6.17
CA THR A 237 -0.67 19.43 -6.42
C THR A 237 -1.14 18.01 -6.13
N SER A 238 -2.26 17.87 -5.45
CA SER A 238 -2.95 16.60 -5.23
C SER A 238 -4.29 16.63 -5.98
N PRO A 239 -4.86 15.48 -6.28
CA PRO A 239 -5.34 15.07 -7.58
C PRO A 239 -6.18 16.10 -8.31
N SER A 240 -5.81 16.41 -9.53
CA SER A 240 -6.65 17.10 -10.48
C SER A 240 -6.57 16.38 -11.82
N PRO A 241 -7.63 15.87 -12.35
CA PRO A 241 -7.70 15.56 -13.76
C PRO A 241 -8.23 16.79 -14.50
N ARG A 242 -7.37 17.66 -14.95
CA ARG A 242 -7.63 18.54 -16.09
C ARG A 242 -6.33 18.91 -16.79
N ASP A 243 -6.37 18.61 -17.97
CA ASP A 243 -6.01 19.02 -19.31
C ASP A 243 -5.31 17.92 -20.05
#